data_c6162d722994c6b3911c06e822478246
#
_entry.id   c6162d722994c6b3911c06e822478246
#
_cell.length_a   1.000
_cell.length_b   1.000
_cell.length_c   1.000
_cell.angle_alpha   90.00
_cell.angle_beta   90.00
_cell.angle_gamma   90.00
#
_symmetry.space_group_name_H-M   'P 1'
#
loop_
_entity.id
_entity.type
_entity.pdbx_description
1 polymer ?
#
loop_
_entity_poly.entity_id
_entity_poly.type
_entity_poly.pdbx_seq_one_letter_code
_entity_poly.pdbx_strand_id
1 'polypeptide(L)'
;TKYRLVWKGVKTWTKERGYKKIKKKKLKVVAIDYGIKTNILRYFSNFYCDVIVVPCEASAEDILALKPSGIFLSNGPGDPAATGKYAIKIIKDLINKNLPIFGICLGHQLLALALGGKTKKMKLGHRGANHPVKNLINNKVEITSQNHGFEVTRNNLPKNIEITHKSLFDNSIEGLKLKNKPVFS
;
A
#
# COMPACT_ATOMS: atom_id res chain seq x y z
N THR A 1 -4.70 -11.95 -8.26
CA THR A 1 -4.95 -13.42 -8.20
C THR A 1 -6.46 -13.71 -8.21
N LYS A 2 -6.84 -14.88 -8.75
CA LYS A 2 -8.23 -15.39 -8.69
C LYS A 2 -8.51 -16.17 -7.38
N TYR A 3 -7.46 -16.65 -6.73
CA TYR A 3 -7.54 -17.50 -5.53
C TYR A 3 -6.57 -17.01 -4.46
N ARG A 4 -6.86 -17.35 -3.22
CA ARG A 4 -5.96 -17.10 -2.10
C ARG A 4 -4.63 -17.82 -2.32
N LEU A 5 -3.52 -17.09 -2.17
CA LEU A 5 -2.17 -17.61 -2.30
C LEU A 5 -1.41 -17.40 -0.98
N VAL A 6 -0.88 -18.46 -0.40
CA VAL A 6 0.10 -18.35 0.70
C VAL A 6 1.48 -18.15 0.11
N TRP A 7 2.09 -17.00 0.38
CA TRP A 7 3.42 -16.68 -0.11
C TRP A 7 4.48 -17.58 0.53
N LYS A 8 5.39 -18.11 -0.29
CA LYS A 8 6.42 -19.07 0.15
C LYS A 8 7.50 -18.49 1.08
N GLY A 9 7.41 -17.21 1.46
CA GLY A 9 8.35 -16.58 2.38
C GLY A 9 9.76 -16.42 1.84
N VAL A 10 9.90 -16.13 0.55
CA VAL A 10 11.22 -15.93 -0.09
C VAL A 10 11.63 -14.47 0.08
N LYS A 11 12.81 -14.23 0.65
CA LYS A 11 13.43 -12.91 0.83
C LYS A 11 13.92 -12.30 -0.49
N THR A 12 14.25 -11.01 -0.45
CA THR A 12 14.93 -10.34 -1.57
C THR A 12 16.27 -11.00 -1.85
N TRP A 13 16.69 -10.95 -3.10
CA TRP A 13 17.98 -11.48 -3.54
C TRP A 13 19.13 -10.64 -2.98
N THR A 14 20.22 -11.30 -2.57
CA THR A 14 21.49 -10.65 -2.26
C THR A 14 22.63 -11.44 -2.90
N LYS A 15 23.75 -10.76 -3.22
CA LYS A 15 24.91 -11.37 -3.84
C LYS A 15 25.48 -12.54 -3.00
N GLU A 16 25.51 -12.37 -1.68
CA GLU A 16 26.10 -13.35 -0.75
C GLU A 16 25.17 -14.54 -0.46
N ARG A 17 23.86 -14.36 -0.63
CA ARG A 17 22.87 -15.34 -0.13
C ARG A 17 21.87 -15.82 -1.16
N GLY A 18 21.80 -15.18 -2.33
CA GLY A 18 20.76 -15.44 -3.31
C GLY A 18 19.35 -15.22 -2.74
N TYR A 19 18.39 -16.00 -3.20
CA TYR A 19 17.02 -16.03 -2.66
C TYR A 19 16.95 -17.03 -1.49
N LYS A 20 16.75 -16.55 -0.26
CA LYS A 20 16.55 -17.41 0.92
C LYS A 20 15.10 -17.42 1.39
N LYS A 21 14.64 -18.58 1.84
CA LYS A 21 13.34 -18.70 2.53
C LYS A 21 13.49 -18.33 4.01
N ILE A 22 12.44 -17.75 4.58
CA ILE A 22 12.36 -17.55 6.02
C ILE A 22 11.98 -18.87 6.71
N LYS A 23 12.67 -19.17 7.81
CA LYS A 23 12.39 -20.38 8.61
C LYS A 23 11.30 -20.12 9.65
N LYS A 24 11.27 -18.92 10.25
CA LYS A 24 10.32 -18.53 11.28
C LYS A 24 9.53 -17.30 10.81
N LYS A 25 8.19 -17.37 10.91
CA LYS A 25 7.27 -16.27 10.61
C LYS A 25 6.80 -15.66 11.93
N LYS A 26 6.65 -14.34 11.98
CA LYS A 26 6.30 -13.59 13.21
C LYS A 26 4.92 -12.98 13.13
N LEU A 27 4.62 -12.27 12.03
CA LEU A 27 3.38 -11.53 11.85
C LEU A 27 2.67 -12.00 10.59
N LYS A 28 1.36 -12.11 10.64
CA LYS A 28 0.55 -12.46 9.49
C LYS A 28 0.08 -11.19 8.79
N VAL A 29 0.41 -11.03 7.53
CA VAL A 29 -0.06 -9.95 6.66
C VAL A 29 -0.98 -10.52 5.61
N VAL A 30 -2.18 -9.95 5.49
CA VAL A 30 -3.06 -10.22 4.36
C VAL A 30 -2.88 -9.12 3.33
N ALA A 31 -2.42 -9.49 2.14
CA ALA A 31 -2.20 -8.60 1.01
C ALA A 31 -3.35 -8.70 0.02
N ILE A 32 -4.06 -7.60 -0.22
CA ILE A 32 -5.11 -7.52 -1.24
C ILE A 32 -4.44 -7.25 -2.58
N ASP A 33 -4.67 -8.12 -3.55
CA ASP A 33 -3.98 -8.13 -4.85
C ASP A 33 -4.68 -7.24 -5.89
N TYR A 34 -4.24 -6.02 -6.03
CA TYR A 34 -4.63 -5.13 -7.13
C TYR A 34 -3.65 -5.20 -8.33
N GLY A 35 -2.64 -6.06 -8.28
CA GLY A 35 -1.54 -6.19 -9.24
C GLY A 35 -0.18 -6.16 -8.55
N ILE A 36 -0.06 -6.94 -7.47
CA ILE A 36 1.08 -6.92 -6.56
C ILE A 36 2.39 -7.33 -7.24
N LYS A 37 3.43 -6.52 -7.06
CA LYS A 37 4.78 -6.87 -7.46
C LYS A 37 5.37 -7.89 -6.50
N THR A 38 5.86 -9.01 -7.04
CA THR A 38 6.49 -10.10 -6.26
C THR A 38 7.58 -9.61 -5.31
N ASN A 39 8.32 -8.57 -5.70
CA ASN A 39 9.39 -8.05 -4.85
C ASN A 39 8.89 -7.42 -3.55
N ILE A 40 7.66 -6.88 -3.53
CA ILE A 40 7.03 -6.38 -2.29
C ILE A 40 6.79 -7.54 -1.33
N LEU A 41 6.34 -8.70 -1.82
CA LEU A 41 6.17 -9.91 -1.00
C LEU A 41 7.51 -10.38 -0.41
N ARG A 42 8.60 -10.24 -1.17
CA ARG A 42 9.96 -10.53 -0.68
C ARG A 42 10.38 -9.58 0.43
N TYR A 43 10.05 -8.28 0.32
CA TYR A 43 10.30 -7.32 1.40
C TYR A 43 9.55 -7.67 2.68
N PHE A 44 8.28 -8.05 2.61
CA PHE A 44 7.58 -8.59 3.78
C PHE A 44 8.29 -9.80 4.38
N SER A 45 8.84 -10.68 3.55
CA SER A 45 9.64 -11.82 4.03
C SER A 45 10.94 -11.39 4.71
N ASN A 46 11.57 -10.27 4.31
CA ASN A 46 12.74 -9.74 5.01
C ASN A 46 12.41 -9.38 6.47
N PHE A 47 11.18 -8.94 6.72
CA PHE A 47 10.64 -8.65 8.05
C PHE A 47 9.98 -9.87 8.73
N TYR A 48 10.20 -11.06 8.18
CA TYR A 48 9.66 -12.32 8.69
C TYR A 48 8.13 -12.40 8.72
N CYS A 49 7.46 -11.67 7.85
CA CYS A 49 6.02 -11.73 7.72
C CYS A 49 5.56 -13.02 7.03
N ASP A 50 4.48 -13.61 7.56
CA ASP A 50 3.68 -14.63 6.87
C ASP A 50 2.65 -13.92 6.00
N VAL A 51 2.80 -13.96 4.68
CA VAL A 51 1.96 -13.22 3.76
C VAL A 51 0.95 -14.14 3.09
N ILE A 52 -0.33 -13.78 3.19
CA ILE A 52 -1.41 -14.40 2.44
C ILE A 52 -1.92 -13.36 1.45
N VAL A 53 -1.85 -13.68 0.17
CA VAL A 53 -2.37 -12.85 -0.91
C VAL A 53 -3.79 -13.28 -1.21
N VAL A 54 -4.73 -12.33 -1.20
CA VAL A 54 -6.15 -12.55 -1.50
C VAL A 54 -6.55 -11.79 -2.76
N PRO A 55 -7.59 -12.24 -3.48
CA PRO A 55 -8.15 -11.50 -4.60
C PRO A 55 -8.59 -10.09 -4.21
N CYS A 56 -8.59 -9.16 -5.17
CA CYS A 56 -8.99 -7.77 -4.96
C CYS A 56 -10.46 -7.59 -4.53
N GLU A 57 -11.30 -8.58 -4.79
CA GLU A 57 -12.72 -8.61 -4.45
C GLU A 57 -13.03 -9.43 -3.18
N ALA A 58 -11.99 -9.92 -2.47
CA ALA A 58 -12.20 -10.65 -1.22
C ALA A 58 -12.93 -9.76 -0.20
N SER A 59 -13.97 -10.28 0.43
CA SER A 59 -14.76 -9.53 1.41
C SER A 59 -13.93 -9.17 2.65
N ALA A 60 -14.33 -8.12 3.37
CA ALA A 60 -13.69 -7.78 4.63
C ALA A 60 -13.79 -8.93 5.65
N GLU A 61 -14.89 -9.66 5.65
CA GLU A 61 -15.10 -10.84 6.51
C GLU A 61 -14.11 -11.96 6.19
N ASP A 62 -13.93 -12.31 4.91
CA ASP A 62 -12.95 -13.33 4.49
C ASP A 62 -11.52 -12.95 4.88
N ILE A 63 -11.18 -11.66 4.74
CA ILE A 63 -9.87 -11.13 5.12
C ILE A 63 -9.68 -11.26 6.63
N LEU A 64 -10.67 -10.86 7.42
CA LEU A 64 -10.62 -10.89 8.88
C LEU A 64 -10.63 -12.32 9.44
N ALA A 65 -11.33 -13.26 8.78
CA ALA A 65 -11.32 -14.68 9.13
C ALA A 65 -9.90 -15.29 9.09
N LEU A 66 -8.98 -14.70 8.31
CA LEU A 66 -7.57 -15.11 8.29
C LEU A 66 -6.79 -14.64 9.53
N LYS A 67 -7.39 -13.85 10.42
CA LYS A 67 -6.77 -13.28 11.63
C LYS A 67 -5.46 -12.56 11.32
N PRO A 68 -5.46 -11.51 10.47
CA PRO A 68 -4.25 -10.77 10.13
C PRO A 68 -3.73 -9.95 11.31
N SER A 69 -2.41 -9.80 11.42
CA SER A 69 -1.74 -8.79 12.24
C SER A 69 -1.70 -7.42 11.56
N GLY A 70 -1.87 -7.40 10.25
CA GLY A 70 -1.93 -6.19 9.42
C GLY A 70 -2.39 -6.50 8.00
N ILE A 71 -2.86 -5.47 7.30
CA ILE A 71 -3.40 -5.55 5.94
C ILE A 71 -2.53 -4.71 5.01
N PHE A 72 -2.27 -5.24 3.84
CA PHE A 72 -1.53 -4.54 2.80
C PHE A 72 -2.42 -4.33 1.57
N LEU A 73 -2.58 -3.08 1.17
CA LEU A 73 -3.22 -2.68 -0.09
C LEU A 73 -2.13 -2.55 -1.16
N SER A 74 -2.12 -3.46 -2.12
CA SER A 74 -1.01 -3.55 -3.04
C SER A 74 -0.99 -2.42 -4.07
N ASN A 75 0.16 -2.27 -4.71
CA ASN A 75 0.24 -1.58 -5.98
C ASN A 75 -0.62 -2.28 -7.05
N GLY A 76 -0.92 -1.58 -8.12
CA GLY A 76 -1.66 -2.13 -9.26
C GLY A 76 -1.75 -1.14 -10.40
N PRO A 77 -2.17 -1.59 -11.58
CA PRO A 77 -2.42 -0.74 -12.73
C PRO A 77 -3.82 -0.11 -12.68
N GLY A 78 -4.05 0.85 -13.57
CA GLY A 78 -5.37 1.36 -13.87
C GLY A 78 -5.75 2.63 -13.12
N ASP A 79 -7.02 2.98 -13.25
CA ASP A 79 -7.63 4.15 -12.62
C ASP A 79 -8.11 3.81 -11.20
N PRO A 80 -7.62 4.51 -10.16
CA PRO A 80 -8.06 4.27 -8.80
C PRO A 80 -9.57 4.51 -8.58
N ALA A 81 -10.21 5.40 -9.35
CA ALA A 81 -11.64 5.63 -9.25
C ALA A 81 -12.45 4.42 -9.80
N ALA A 82 -11.97 3.78 -10.85
CA ALA A 82 -12.59 2.56 -11.39
C ALA A 82 -12.44 1.38 -10.41
N THR A 83 -11.24 1.15 -9.89
CA THR A 83 -10.95 0.13 -8.87
C THR A 83 -11.71 0.41 -7.57
N GLY A 84 -11.86 1.68 -7.23
CA GLY A 84 -12.57 2.13 -6.03
C GLY A 84 -14.04 1.71 -5.97
N LYS A 85 -14.68 1.45 -7.10
CA LYS A 85 -16.09 1.01 -7.14
C LYS A 85 -16.37 -0.23 -6.28
N TYR A 86 -15.41 -1.15 -6.20
CA TYR A 86 -15.52 -2.35 -5.35
C TYR A 86 -14.60 -2.29 -4.12
N ALA A 87 -13.42 -1.66 -4.23
CA ALA A 87 -12.42 -1.69 -3.17
C ALA A 87 -12.75 -0.75 -1.98
N ILE A 88 -13.37 0.42 -2.22
CA ILE A 88 -13.59 1.44 -1.18
C ILE A 88 -14.42 0.90 -0.02
N LYS A 89 -15.50 0.16 -0.29
CA LYS A 89 -16.35 -0.42 0.77
C LYS A 89 -15.55 -1.38 1.64
N ILE A 90 -14.82 -2.30 1.03
CA ILE A 90 -13.98 -3.29 1.72
C ILE A 90 -12.94 -2.58 2.60
N ILE A 91 -12.24 -1.57 2.06
CA ILE A 91 -11.22 -0.82 2.81
C ILE A 91 -11.83 -0.07 4.00
N LYS A 92 -13.00 0.56 3.85
CA LYS A 92 -13.71 1.22 4.96
C LYS A 92 -14.07 0.24 6.08
N ASP A 93 -14.59 -0.93 5.72
CA ASP A 93 -14.96 -1.97 6.69
C ASP A 93 -13.72 -2.45 7.47
N LEU A 94 -12.57 -2.58 6.80
CA LEU A 94 -11.29 -2.94 7.42
C LEU A 94 -10.72 -1.84 8.33
N ILE A 95 -10.81 -0.56 7.93
CA ILE A 95 -10.37 0.60 8.74
C ILE A 95 -11.08 0.64 10.10
N ASN A 96 -12.36 0.23 10.13
CA ASN A 96 -13.16 0.20 11.35
C ASN A 96 -12.71 -0.86 12.37
N LYS A 97 -11.86 -1.81 11.97
CA LYS A 97 -11.37 -2.90 12.85
C LYS A 97 -10.07 -2.57 13.59
N ASN A 98 -9.56 -1.35 13.48
CA ASN A 98 -8.31 -0.89 14.13
C ASN A 98 -7.07 -1.75 13.87
N LEU A 99 -7.05 -2.45 12.74
CA LEU A 99 -5.87 -3.18 12.27
C LEU A 99 -4.91 -2.24 11.54
N PRO A 100 -3.60 -2.47 11.61
CA PRO A 100 -2.64 -1.79 10.76
C PRO A 100 -2.96 -2.00 9.28
N ILE A 101 -3.09 -0.91 8.52
CA ILE A 101 -3.30 -0.94 7.06
C ILE A 101 -2.22 -0.10 6.40
N PHE A 102 -1.54 -0.69 5.43
CA PHE A 102 -0.50 -0.03 4.65
C PHE A 102 -0.81 -0.11 3.15
N GLY A 103 -0.75 1.02 2.45
CA GLY A 103 -1.01 1.12 1.02
C GLY A 103 0.19 1.58 0.20
N ILE A 104 0.44 0.97 -0.96
CA ILE A 104 1.48 1.41 -1.91
C ILE A 104 0.87 1.70 -3.27
N CYS A 105 1.21 2.84 -3.89
CA CYS A 105 0.83 3.25 -5.24
C CYS A 105 -0.71 3.24 -5.40
N LEU A 106 -1.29 2.29 -6.14
CA LEU A 106 -2.74 2.15 -6.24
C LEU A 106 -3.39 1.97 -4.86
N GLY A 107 -2.75 1.19 -3.96
CA GLY A 107 -3.22 1.02 -2.58
C GLY A 107 -3.22 2.33 -1.77
N HIS A 108 -2.24 3.22 -1.97
CA HIS A 108 -2.24 4.58 -1.42
C HIS A 108 -3.44 5.39 -1.91
N GLN A 109 -3.69 5.36 -3.23
CA GLN A 109 -4.79 6.09 -3.86
C GLN A 109 -6.16 5.58 -3.41
N LEU A 110 -6.34 4.25 -3.34
CA LEU A 110 -7.57 3.62 -2.83
C LEU A 110 -7.81 3.93 -1.35
N LEU A 111 -6.74 3.95 -0.55
CA LEU A 111 -6.82 4.34 0.85
C LEU A 111 -7.30 5.78 0.99
N ALA A 112 -6.73 6.72 0.21
CA ALA A 112 -7.16 8.11 0.17
C ALA A 112 -8.65 8.23 -0.21
N LEU A 113 -9.10 7.52 -1.24
CA LEU A 113 -10.51 7.49 -1.66
C LEU A 113 -11.43 6.93 -0.57
N ALA A 114 -11.03 5.85 0.09
CA ALA A 114 -11.79 5.25 1.19
C ALA A 114 -11.93 6.19 2.39
N LEU A 115 -10.94 7.04 2.61
CA LEU A 115 -10.94 8.08 3.65
C LEU A 115 -11.69 9.36 3.23
N GLY A 116 -12.27 9.43 2.02
CA GLY A 116 -13.02 10.57 1.53
C GLY A 116 -12.21 11.60 0.74
N GLY A 117 -10.95 11.32 0.45
CA GLY A 117 -10.13 12.10 -0.47
C GLY A 117 -10.52 11.90 -1.93
N LYS A 118 -9.82 12.57 -2.83
CA LYS A 118 -10.00 12.45 -4.28
C LYS A 118 -8.68 12.18 -4.98
N THR A 119 -8.76 11.56 -6.15
CA THR A 119 -7.62 11.35 -7.04
C THR A 119 -7.83 12.05 -8.37
N LYS A 120 -6.74 12.36 -9.05
CA LYS A 120 -6.78 12.88 -10.43
C LYS A 120 -5.65 12.26 -11.26
N LYS A 121 -5.85 12.20 -12.56
CA LYS A 121 -4.83 11.79 -13.51
C LYS A 121 -3.77 12.90 -13.64
N MET A 122 -2.50 12.53 -13.58
CA MET A 122 -1.37 13.43 -13.79
C MET A 122 -1.13 13.64 -15.29
N LYS A 123 -0.57 14.80 -15.68
CA LYS A 123 -0.21 15.05 -17.10
C LYS A 123 0.88 14.10 -17.57
N LEU A 124 1.95 13.94 -16.80
CA LEU A 124 3.11 13.10 -17.16
C LEU A 124 3.22 11.85 -16.29
N GLY A 125 2.78 11.90 -15.05
CA GLY A 125 2.99 10.85 -14.05
C GLY A 125 4.47 10.76 -13.61
N HIS A 126 4.71 9.99 -12.57
CA HIS A 126 6.05 9.72 -12.06
C HIS A 126 6.53 8.35 -12.52
N ARG A 127 7.69 8.29 -13.18
CA ARG A 127 8.31 7.04 -13.66
C ARG A 127 9.82 7.14 -13.52
N GLY A 128 10.37 6.38 -12.58
CA GLY A 128 11.81 6.34 -12.34
C GLY A 128 12.18 5.86 -10.96
N ALA A 129 13.46 5.58 -10.75
CA ALA A 129 14.01 5.12 -9.49
C ALA A 129 14.74 6.22 -8.70
N ASN A 130 14.57 7.48 -9.08
CA ASN A 130 15.32 8.62 -8.58
C ASN A 130 14.40 9.81 -8.19
N HIS A 131 13.19 9.54 -7.75
CA HIS A 131 12.23 10.56 -7.34
C HIS A 131 12.50 10.99 -5.89
N PRO A 132 12.91 12.24 -5.65
CA PRO A 132 13.12 12.75 -4.31
C PRO A 132 11.78 13.09 -3.65
N VAL A 133 11.58 12.54 -2.46
CA VAL A 133 10.37 12.73 -1.66
C VAL A 133 10.75 13.30 -0.30
N LYS A 134 10.08 14.38 0.10
CA LYS A 134 10.23 14.98 1.43
C LYS A 134 9.35 14.23 2.43
N ASN A 135 9.99 13.60 3.39
CA ASN A 135 9.32 13.06 4.57
C ASN A 135 9.04 14.22 5.54
N LEU A 136 7.76 14.54 5.77
CA LEU A 136 7.33 15.68 6.59
C LEU A 136 7.37 15.37 8.09
N ILE A 137 7.54 14.10 8.49
CA ILE A 137 7.61 13.69 9.88
C ILE A 137 9.00 13.97 10.47
N ASN A 138 10.05 13.65 9.70
CA ASN A 138 11.45 13.75 10.14
C ASN A 138 12.27 14.78 9.36
N ASN A 139 11.65 15.48 8.42
CA ASN A 139 12.27 16.47 7.54
C ASN A 139 13.37 15.94 6.61
N LYS A 140 13.53 14.64 6.43
CA LYS A 140 14.52 14.05 5.53
C LYS A 140 14.01 13.99 4.10
N VAL A 141 14.94 13.94 3.15
CA VAL A 141 14.67 13.64 1.75
C VAL A 141 15.02 12.16 1.51
N GLU A 142 14.08 11.45 0.91
CA GLU A 142 14.21 10.04 0.58
C GLU A 142 14.13 9.88 -0.94
N ILE A 143 15.03 9.09 -1.52
CA ILE A 143 14.98 8.78 -2.94
C ILE A 143 14.12 7.55 -3.13
N THR A 144 13.06 7.70 -3.91
CA THR A 144 12.05 6.66 -4.11
C THR A 144 11.97 6.20 -5.55
N SER A 145 11.50 4.97 -5.74
CA SER A 145 11.14 4.43 -7.05
C SER A 145 9.63 4.58 -7.25
N GLN A 146 9.25 5.28 -8.30
CA GLN A 146 7.85 5.58 -8.59
C GLN A 146 7.45 5.11 -10.00
N ASN A 147 6.21 4.66 -10.12
CA ASN A 147 5.61 4.33 -11.41
C ASN A 147 4.09 4.45 -11.30
N HIS A 148 3.58 5.68 -11.35
CA HIS A 148 2.14 5.96 -11.27
C HIS A 148 1.75 7.14 -12.17
N GLY A 149 0.50 7.14 -12.61
CA GLY A 149 -0.09 8.19 -13.44
C GLY A 149 -1.26 8.91 -12.77
N PHE A 150 -1.55 8.61 -11.52
CA PHE A 150 -2.59 9.27 -10.72
C PHE A 150 -2.00 9.76 -9.41
N GLU A 151 -2.54 10.86 -8.90
CA GLU A 151 -2.16 11.43 -7.60
C GLU A 151 -3.38 11.66 -6.72
N VAL A 152 -3.16 11.69 -5.41
CA VAL A 152 -4.13 12.14 -4.42
C VAL A 152 -4.17 13.67 -4.41
N THR A 153 -5.37 14.26 -4.53
CA THR A 153 -5.51 15.71 -4.54
C THR A 153 -5.50 16.29 -3.12
N ARG A 154 -4.85 17.46 -2.96
CA ARG A 154 -4.85 18.18 -1.67
C ARG A 154 -6.22 18.76 -1.31
N ASN A 155 -6.94 19.22 -2.33
CA ASN A 155 -8.22 19.88 -2.14
C ASN A 155 -9.22 18.85 -1.60
N ASN A 156 -9.88 19.23 -0.50
CA ASN A 156 -10.89 18.40 0.16
C ASN A 156 -10.37 17.13 0.88
N LEU A 157 -9.09 17.08 1.25
CA LEU A 157 -8.63 16.04 2.18
C LEU A 157 -9.34 16.23 3.54
N PRO A 158 -9.94 15.17 4.10
CA PRO A 158 -10.53 15.23 5.43
C PRO A 158 -9.53 15.65 6.51
N LYS A 159 -9.98 16.41 7.52
CA LYS A 159 -9.12 16.97 8.59
C LYS A 159 -8.40 15.91 9.44
N ASN A 160 -8.88 14.69 9.44
CA ASN A 160 -8.29 13.55 10.13
C ASN A 160 -7.19 12.85 9.33
N ILE A 161 -6.89 13.30 8.11
CA ILE A 161 -5.77 12.81 7.31
C ILE A 161 -4.59 13.77 7.49
N GLU A 162 -3.42 13.20 7.74
CA GLU A 162 -2.14 13.90 7.77
C GLU A 162 -1.30 13.48 6.55
N ILE A 163 -0.79 14.48 5.81
CA ILE A 163 0.14 14.23 4.72
C ILE A 163 1.52 13.99 5.32
N THR A 164 2.12 12.86 5.03
CA THR A 164 3.42 12.45 5.58
C THR A 164 4.58 12.62 4.60
N HIS A 165 4.31 12.52 3.31
CA HIS A 165 5.34 12.60 2.26
C HIS A 165 4.85 13.43 1.07
N LYS A 166 5.79 14.16 0.45
CA LYS A 166 5.54 14.99 -0.75
C LYS A 166 6.66 14.84 -1.74
N SER A 167 6.32 14.76 -3.01
CA SER A 167 7.28 14.90 -4.10
C SER A 167 7.96 16.27 -4.07
N LEU A 168 9.28 16.31 -4.27
CA LEU A 168 10.01 17.57 -4.44
C LEU A 168 9.93 18.12 -5.87
N PHE A 169 9.42 17.35 -6.83
CA PHE A 169 9.27 17.83 -8.20
C PHE A 169 8.03 18.68 -8.40
N ASP A 170 6.89 18.25 -7.86
CA ASP A 170 5.59 18.89 -8.13
C ASP A 170 4.69 19.03 -6.90
N ASN A 171 5.23 18.67 -5.72
CA ASN A 171 4.50 18.67 -4.44
C ASN A 171 3.29 17.71 -4.40
N SER A 172 3.17 16.74 -5.28
CA SER A 172 2.17 15.69 -5.17
C SER A 172 2.26 14.94 -3.83
N ILE A 173 1.14 14.39 -3.38
CA ILE A 173 1.07 13.64 -2.12
C ILE A 173 1.56 12.22 -2.38
N GLU A 174 2.66 11.85 -1.72
CA GLU A 174 3.30 10.55 -1.87
C GLU A 174 3.09 9.65 -0.63
N GLY A 175 2.58 10.21 0.45
CA GLY A 175 2.24 9.46 1.64
C GLY A 175 1.23 10.20 2.51
N LEU A 176 0.39 9.42 3.19
CA LEU A 176 -0.60 9.92 4.14
C LEU A 176 -0.74 8.97 5.33
N LYS A 177 -1.28 9.47 6.42
CA LYS A 177 -1.73 8.66 7.55
C LYS A 177 -3.06 9.16 8.10
N LEU A 178 -3.85 8.26 8.64
CA LEU A 178 -5.05 8.58 9.38
C LEU A 178 -4.68 8.87 10.84
N LYS A 179 -5.11 10.02 11.37
CA LYS A 179 -4.88 10.35 12.78
C LYS A 179 -5.57 9.33 13.69
N ASN A 180 -4.90 8.96 14.76
CA ASN A 180 -5.42 8.05 15.81
C ASN A 180 -5.74 6.60 15.35
N LYS A 181 -5.28 6.21 14.15
CA LYS A 181 -5.39 4.83 13.66
C LYS A 181 -4.08 4.40 12.98
N PRO A 182 -3.70 3.12 13.03
CA PRO A 182 -2.50 2.61 12.38
C PRO A 182 -2.74 2.39 10.86
N VAL A 183 -3.20 3.43 10.17
CA VAL A 183 -3.57 3.40 8.75
C VAL A 183 -2.73 4.44 8.02
N PHE A 184 -1.91 4.00 7.05
CA PHE A 184 -0.91 4.85 6.39
C PHE A 184 -0.52 4.34 5.00
N SER A 185 0.18 5.18 4.27
CA SER A 185 0.71 4.84 2.93
C SER A 185 1.97 5.64 2.62
#